data_44991aafdd67185bffc62a05623c2b5d
#
_entry.id   44991aafdd67185bffc62a05623c2b5d
#
_cell.length_a   1.000
_cell.length_b   1.000
_cell.length_c   1.000
_cell.angle_alpha   90.00
_cell.angle_beta   90.00
_cell.angle_gamma   90.00
#
_symmetry.space_group_name_H-M   'P 1'
#
loop_
_entity.id
_entity.type
_entity.pdbx_description
1 polymer ?
#
loop_
_entity_poly.entity_id
_entity_poly.type
_entity_poly.pdbx_seq_one_letter_code
_entity_poly.pdbx_strand_id
1 'polypeptide(L)'
;PTGREEAWRFTPLKRLGGMHDGTAIVADRHSLSLGGSSISGVTFELKSASEAPVLSESDDAIVGRIREYASEVAVLTIAANTEVAEPILLKRSAADLSSAEFSRVQIKIESQAQATIIIENTGDTHLAEDLEINVAPGANLTLVSLQEWDANTVHAGRQHAVVDRDATFKSIVVTIGGSLVRLLPTVEFSAPGASCELLGVYFATSGQFFEHRMFVDHKVPNAKSRVNYKGALAGDQAHTVWIGDVFIRAAADGTDTYELNRNLLLSDGARADSVPNLEIE
;
A
#
# COMPACT_ATOMS: atom_id res chain seq x y z
N PRO A 1 13.44 4.74 13.98
CA PRO A 1 12.92 6.12 14.00
C PRO A 1 12.72 6.65 15.42
N THR A 2 12.85 7.96 15.59
CA THR A 2 12.70 8.67 16.88
C THR A 2 11.42 9.52 16.93
N GLY A 3 10.70 9.63 15.82
CA GLY A 3 9.55 10.51 15.63
C GLY A 3 9.91 11.96 15.33
N ARG A 4 11.19 12.25 15.14
CA ARG A 4 11.68 13.58 14.72
C ARG A 4 11.96 13.67 13.22
N GLU A 5 12.14 12.52 12.59
CA GLU A 5 12.31 12.39 11.15
C GLU A 5 10.99 12.75 10.44
N GLU A 6 11.08 13.45 9.30
CA GLU A 6 9.90 13.89 8.55
C GLU A 6 8.96 12.71 8.19
N ALA A 7 9.54 11.56 7.85
CA ALA A 7 8.78 10.34 7.54
C ALA A 7 7.95 9.79 8.72
N TRP A 8 8.26 10.20 9.95
CA TRP A 8 7.66 9.66 11.18
C TRP A 8 7.02 10.73 12.08
N ARG A 9 7.04 12.00 11.64
CA ARG A 9 6.60 13.15 12.43
C ARG A 9 5.18 13.04 12.99
N PHE A 10 4.28 12.42 12.25
CA PHE A 10 2.88 12.26 12.64
C PHE A 10 2.59 10.90 13.28
N THR A 11 3.43 9.89 13.01
CA THR A 11 3.16 8.51 13.41
C THR A 11 3.32 8.32 14.92
N PRO A 12 2.31 7.83 15.65
CA PRO A 12 2.42 7.55 17.08
C PRO A 12 3.23 6.26 17.32
N LEU A 13 4.56 6.34 17.31
CA LEU A 13 5.50 5.21 17.35
C LEU A 13 5.16 4.18 18.45
N LYS A 14 4.74 4.65 19.63
CA LYS A 14 4.36 3.76 20.74
C LYS A 14 3.20 2.82 20.41
N ARG A 15 2.35 3.19 19.45
CA ARG A 15 1.21 2.37 19.02
C ARG A 15 1.57 1.32 17.98
N LEU A 16 2.78 1.34 17.43
CA LEU A 16 3.24 0.38 16.42
C LEU A 16 3.64 -0.99 16.98
N GLY A 17 3.47 -1.24 18.28
CA GLY A 17 3.72 -2.56 18.89
C GLY A 17 5.15 -3.09 18.69
N GLY A 18 6.14 -2.21 18.53
CA GLY A 18 7.55 -2.62 18.36
C GLY A 18 7.94 -3.02 16.93
N MET A 19 7.02 -2.95 15.96
CA MET A 19 7.33 -3.33 14.57
C MET A 19 8.37 -2.41 13.91
N HIS A 20 8.47 -1.16 14.34
CA HIS A 20 9.39 -0.17 13.78
C HIS A 20 10.82 -0.23 14.35
N ASP A 21 11.00 -0.76 15.54
CA ASP A 21 12.30 -0.80 16.24
C ASP A 21 12.82 -2.23 16.49
N GLY A 22 12.05 -3.25 16.09
CA GLY A 22 12.42 -4.65 16.19
C GLY A 22 12.17 -5.26 17.57
N THR A 23 11.39 -4.61 18.43
CA THR A 23 11.03 -5.16 19.75
C THR A 23 9.77 -6.01 19.73
N ALA A 24 9.04 -6.04 18.60
CA ALA A 24 7.88 -6.89 18.43
C ALA A 24 8.25 -8.38 18.49
N ILE A 25 7.36 -9.19 19.07
CA ILE A 25 7.46 -10.65 18.98
C ILE A 25 7.08 -11.04 17.55
N VAL A 26 7.98 -11.70 16.83
CA VAL A 26 7.78 -12.09 15.44
C VAL A 26 6.91 -13.34 15.37
N ALA A 27 5.84 -13.26 14.56
CA ALA A 27 4.99 -14.40 14.27
C ALA A 27 5.59 -15.26 13.15
N ASP A 28 5.60 -16.58 13.37
CA ASP A 28 5.96 -17.53 12.30
C ASP A 28 4.67 -17.93 11.54
N ARG A 29 4.15 -17.01 10.73
CA ARG A 29 2.97 -17.23 9.90
C ARG A 29 2.94 -16.33 8.68
N HIS A 30 2.24 -16.79 7.65
CA HIS A 30 1.83 -15.99 6.50
C HIS A 30 0.31 -16.12 6.33
N SER A 31 -0.41 -15.03 6.61
CA SER A 31 -1.89 -15.05 6.69
C SER A 31 -2.60 -14.78 5.37
N LEU A 32 -1.88 -14.33 4.32
CA LEU A 32 -2.47 -14.03 3.01
C LEU A 32 -2.66 -15.32 2.20
N SER A 33 -3.83 -15.49 1.62
CA SER A 33 -4.19 -16.64 0.79
C SER A 33 -4.98 -16.24 -0.44
N LEU A 34 -4.92 -17.06 -1.49
CA LEU A 34 -5.76 -16.91 -2.67
C LEU A 34 -7.16 -17.49 -2.39
N GLY A 35 -8.19 -16.67 -2.57
CA GLY A 35 -9.58 -17.09 -2.47
C GLY A 35 -10.12 -17.63 -3.80
N GLY A 36 -11.10 -18.52 -3.72
CA GLY A 36 -11.79 -19.03 -4.90
C GLY A 36 -11.10 -20.21 -5.61
N SER A 37 -11.52 -20.45 -6.84
CA SER A 37 -10.97 -21.52 -7.70
C SER A 37 -9.76 -21.06 -8.49
N SER A 38 -8.98 -22.00 -9.02
CA SER A 38 -7.86 -21.69 -9.92
C SER A 38 -8.34 -20.95 -11.17
N ILE A 39 -7.60 -19.90 -11.55
CA ILE A 39 -7.87 -19.07 -12.72
C ILE A 39 -6.75 -19.31 -13.73
N SER A 40 -7.12 -19.57 -14.98
CA SER A 40 -6.13 -19.80 -16.05
C SER A 40 -5.22 -18.57 -16.21
N GLY A 41 -3.92 -18.78 -16.29
CA GLY A 41 -2.92 -17.71 -16.41
C GLY A 41 -2.62 -16.98 -15.09
N VAL A 42 -3.19 -17.41 -13.96
CA VAL A 42 -2.93 -16.86 -12.64
C VAL A 42 -2.26 -17.91 -11.77
N THR A 43 -1.15 -17.56 -11.14
CA THR A 43 -0.45 -18.40 -10.16
C THR A 43 -0.27 -17.65 -8.84
N PHE A 44 -0.46 -18.36 -7.73
CA PHE A 44 -0.18 -17.86 -6.38
C PHE A 44 0.69 -18.89 -5.66
N GLU A 45 1.87 -18.46 -5.22
CA GLU A 45 2.86 -19.34 -4.61
C GLU A 45 3.50 -18.68 -3.39
N LEU A 46 3.77 -19.45 -2.36
CA LEU A 46 4.67 -19.05 -1.29
C LEU A 46 6.09 -19.50 -1.67
N LYS A 47 7.01 -18.55 -1.73
CA LYS A 47 8.42 -18.78 -2.05
C LYS A 47 9.30 -18.40 -0.87
N SER A 48 10.43 -19.05 -0.71
CA SER A 48 11.42 -18.58 0.24
C SER A 48 11.91 -17.17 -0.12
N ALA A 49 12.29 -16.37 0.86
CA ALA A 49 12.81 -15.02 0.62
C ALA A 49 14.01 -14.99 -0.32
N SER A 50 14.81 -16.07 -0.37
CA SER A 50 15.95 -16.21 -1.29
C SER A 50 15.54 -16.43 -2.75
N GLU A 51 14.35 -17.00 -3.01
CA GLU A 51 13.82 -17.24 -4.36
C GLU A 51 12.96 -16.08 -4.88
N ALA A 52 12.58 -15.16 -4.00
CA ALA A 52 11.83 -13.95 -4.34
C ALA A 52 12.59 -12.70 -3.87
N PRO A 53 13.61 -12.24 -4.61
CA PRO A 53 14.40 -11.07 -4.25
C PRO A 53 13.50 -9.81 -4.19
N VAL A 54 13.94 -8.81 -3.45
CA VAL A 54 13.26 -7.51 -3.40
C VAL A 54 13.27 -6.86 -4.78
N LEU A 55 12.18 -6.20 -5.13
CA LEU A 55 12.01 -5.54 -6.44
C LEU A 55 12.36 -4.05 -6.38
N SER A 56 12.41 -3.46 -5.19
CA SER A 56 12.64 -2.03 -5.01
C SER A 56 13.34 -1.73 -3.68
N GLU A 57 14.11 -0.65 -3.63
CA GLU A 57 14.71 -0.17 -2.39
C GLU A 57 13.71 0.60 -1.53
N SER A 58 14.00 0.72 -0.23
CA SER A 58 13.20 1.51 0.70
C SER A 58 14.02 1.87 1.94
N ASP A 59 13.91 3.12 2.37
CA ASP A 59 14.51 3.63 3.61
C ASP A 59 13.53 3.58 4.80
N ASP A 60 12.31 3.07 4.60
CA ASP A 60 11.34 2.94 5.68
C ASP A 60 11.78 1.86 6.68
N ALA A 61 11.80 2.23 7.97
CA ALA A 61 12.29 1.35 9.02
C ALA A 61 11.46 0.05 9.15
N ILE A 62 10.14 0.12 8.91
CA ILE A 62 9.27 -1.07 8.95
C ILE A 62 9.58 -1.98 7.78
N VAL A 63 9.76 -1.44 6.57
CA VAL A 63 10.18 -2.23 5.40
C VAL A 63 11.51 -2.93 5.65
N GLY A 64 12.47 -2.25 6.27
CA GLY A 64 13.72 -2.87 6.69
C GLY A 64 13.51 -4.08 7.61
N ARG A 65 12.61 -3.98 8.59
CA ARG A 65 12.27 -5.08 9.49
C ARG A 65 11.51 -6.21 8.80
N ILE A 66 10.61 -5.88 7.87
CA ILE A 66 9.93 -6.90 7.08
C ILE A 66 10.93 -7.76 6.31
N ARG A 67 11.92 -7.13 5.68
CA ARG A 67 12.96 -7.83 4.92
C ARG A 67 13.89 -8.68 5.78
N GLU A 68 14.08 -8.29 7.03
CA GLU A 68 14.85 -9.04 8.02
C GLU A 68 14.11 -10.28 8.53
N TYR A 69 12.80 -10.16 8.76
CA TYR A 69 12.03 -11.19 9.47
C TYR A 69 11.16 -12.07 8.57
N ALA A 70 10.74 -11.60 7.40
CA ALA A 70 9.92 -12.41 6.50
C ALA A 70 10.74 -13.50 5.83
N SER A 71 10.51 -14.75 6.21
CA SER A 71 11.16 -15.93 5.63
C SER A 71 10.56 -16.36 4.30
N GLU A 72 9.28 -16.03 4.10
CA GLU A 72 8.49 -16.36 2.91
C GLU A 72 7.93 -15.12 2.23
N VAL A 73 7.66 -15.24 0.94
CA VAL A 73 7.07 -14.19 0.09
C VAL A 73 5.89 -14.80 -0.67
N ALA A 74 4.72 -14.21 -0.54
CA ALA A 74 3.58 -14.56 -1.38
C ALA A 74 3.76 -13.91 -2.75
N VAL A 75 3.78 -14.72 -3.81
CA VAL A 75 3.97 -14.25 -5.18
C VAL A 75 2.73 -14.57 -5.99
N LEU A 76 2.01 -13.54 -6.42
CA LEU A 76 0.92 -13.62 -7.38
C LEU A 76 1.43 -13.19 -8.75
N THR A 77 1.25 -14.03 -9.77
CA THR A 77 1.65 -13.71 -11.14
C THR A 77 0.46 -13.89 -12.08
N ILE A 78 0.21 -12.89 -12.91
CA ILE A 78 -0.71 -12.93 -14.04
C ILE A 78 0.12 -13.03 -15.31
N ALA A 79 -0.03 -14.14 -16.06
CA ALA A 79 0.77 -14.42 -17.25
C ALA A 79 0.51 -13.42 -18.37
N ALA A 80 1.51 -13.22 -19.24
CA ALA A 80 1.42 -12.30 -20.37
C ALA A 80 0.22 -12.59 -21.28
N ASN A 81 -0.39 -11.53 -21.80
CA ASN A 81 -1.56 -11.58 -22.68
C ASN A 81 -2.80 -12.26 -22.04
N THR A 82 -2.86 -12.29 -20.71
CA THR A 82 -4.01 -12.84 -19.98
C THR A 82 -4.97 -11.72 -19.62
N GLU A 83 -6.23 -11.86 -19.99
CA GLU A 83 -7.32 -11.01 -19.50
C GLU A 83 -8.13 -11.81 -18.46
N VAL A 84 -8.09 -11.35 -17.21
CA VAL A 84 -8.82 -11.96 -16.11
C VAL A 84 -10.15 -11.24 -15.94
N ALA A 85 -11.25 -11.89 -16.31
CA ALA A 85 -12.58 -11.27 -16.33
C ALA A 85 -13.14 -11.02 -14.93
N GLU A 86 -12.92 -11.95 -13.99
CA GLU A 86 -13.42 -11.83 -12.62
C GLU A 86 -12.31 -11.35 -11.68
N PRO A 87 -12.62 -10.56 -10.64
CA PRO A 87 -11.61 -10.14 -9.68
C PRO A 87 -10.93 -11.31 -8.98
N ILE A 88 -9.60 -11.24 -8.90
CA ILE A 88 -8.78 -12.15 -8.09
C ILE A 88 -8.90 -11.72 -6.63
N LEU A 89 -9.31 -12.63 -5.76
CA LEU A 89 -9.48 -12.33 -4.34
C LEU A 89 -8.31 -12.87 -3.53
N LEU A 90 -7.56 -11.99 -2.90
CA LEU A 90 -6.59 -12.32 -1.86
C LEU A 90 -7.22 -12.03 -0.49
N LYS A 91 -7.18 -12.98 0.41
CA LYS A 91 -7.79 -12.87 1.74
C LYS A 91 -6.75 -12.96 2.83
N ARG A 92 -6.84 -12.04 3.77
CA ARG A 92 -6.16 -12.11 5.05
C ARG A 92 -7.19 -12.03 6.16
N SER A 93 -7.20 -13.05 7.00
CA SER A 93 -8.00 -13.07 8.22
C SER A 93 -7.11 -13.48 9.37
N ALA A 94 -6.91 -12.61 10.33
CA ALA A 94 -6.00 -12.84 11.44
C ALA A 94 -6.73 -12.65 12.78
N ALA A 95 -6.34 -13.39 13.80
CA ALA A 95 -6.94 -13.34 15.14
C ALA A 95 -5.87 -13.51 16.22
N ASP A 96 -4.72 -12.82 16.08
CA ASP A 96 -3.64 -12.89 17.04
C ASP A 96 -2.98 -11.52 17.22
N LEU A 97 -3.04 -11.02 18.43
CA LEU A 97 -2.41 -9.77 18.87
C LEU A 97 -1.14 -9.99 19.71
N SER A 98 -0.78 -11.26 19.99
CA SER A 98 0.38 -11.58 20.83
C SER A 98 1.71 -11.47 20.10
N SER A 99 1.67 -11.49 18.77
CA SER A 99 2.83 -11.42 17.90
C SER A 99 2.55 -10.60 16.65
N ALA A 100 3.59 -10.08 15.99
CA ALA A 100 3.49 -9.33 14.75
C ALA A 100 3.88 -10.20 13.56
N GLU A 101 3.03 -10.19 12.53
CA GLU A 101 3.35 -10.78 11.22
C GLU A 101 4.14 -9.78 10.40
N PHE A 102 5.29 -10.23 9.85
CA PHE A 102 6.09 -9.49 8.88
C PHE A 102 5.93 -10.15 7.52
N SER A 103 5.12 -9.54 6.65
CA SER A 103 4.66 -10.12 5.41
C SER A 103 5.31 -9.46 4.20
N ARG A 104 5.86 -10.27 3.28
CA ARG A 104 6.24 -9.82 1.94
C ARG A 104 5.29 -10.38 0.91
N VAL A 105 4.83 -9.50 0.01
CA VAL A 105 3.92 -9.86 -1.08
C VAL A 105 4.47 -9.28 -2.38
N GLN A 106 4.48 -10.07 -3.44
CA GLN A 106 4.80 -9.62 -4.79
C GLN A 106 3.64 -9.88 -5.73
N ILE A 107 3.21 -8.86 -6.47
CA ILE A 107 2.22 -8.94 -7.54
C ILE A 107 2.91 -8.62 -8.85
N LYS A 108 2.88 -9.56 -9.80
CA LYS A 108 3.50 -9.44 -11.12
C LYS A 108 2.42 -9.53 -12.19
N ILE A 109 2.19 -8.43 -12.87
CA ILE A 109 1.30 -8.37 -14.03
C ILE A 109 2.18 -8.34 -15.26
N GLU A 110 2.24 -9.46 -15.98
CA GLU A 110 3.09 -9.59 -17.16
C GLU A 110 2.55 -8.80 -18.36
N SER A 111 3.38 -8.64 -19.41
CA SER A 111 3.07 -7.76 -20.54
C SER A 111 1.71 -8.03 -21.15
N GLN A 112 0.95 -6.96 -21.44
CA GLN A 112 -0.38 -6.98 -22.05
C GLN A 112 -1.43 -7.74 -21.23
N ALA A 113 -1.16 -8.08 -19.97
CA ALA A 113 -2.14 -8.71 -19.10
C ALA A 113 -3.06 -7.67 -18.45
N GLN A 114 -4.27 -8.08 -18.12
CA GLN A 114 -5.27 -7.26 -17.46
C GLN A 114 -5.91 -8.00 -16.29
N ALA A 115 -5.95 -7.39 -15.13
CA ALA A 115 -6.56 -7.99 -13.94
C ALA A 115 -7.08 -6.93 -12.96
N THR A 116 -8.11 -7.31 -12.21
CA THR A 116 -8.50 -6.66 -10.96
C THR A 116 -8.18 -7.58 -9.80
N ILE A 117 -7.47 -7.07 -8.79
CA ILE A 117 -7.11 -7.81 -7.58
C ILE A 117 -7.76 -7.10 -6.39
N ILE A 118 -8.41 -7.86 -5.53
CA ILE A 118 -8.98 -7.37 -4.28
C ILE A 118 -8.24 -8.03 -3.13
N ILE A 119 -7.63 -7.25 -2.24
CA ILE A 119 -7.05 -7.73 -0.99
C ILE A 119 -8.02 -7.38 0.13
N GLU A 120 -8.64 -8.40 0.71
CA GLU A 120 -9.49 -8.28 1.90
C GLU A 120 -8.67 -8.52 3.16
N ASN A 121 -8.61 -7.53 4.04
CA ASN A 121 -7.93 -7.63 5.32
C ASN A 121 -8.94 -7.49 6.45
N THR A 122 -9.05 -8.54 7.28
CA THR A 122 -10.02 -8.62 8.37
C THR A 122 -9.39 -9.21 9.64
N GLY A 123 -10.04 -9.01 10.78
CA GLY A 123 -9.66 -9.55 12.08
C GLY A 123 -8.72 -8.67 12.89
N ASP A 124 -8.22 -9.19 14.00
CA ASP A 124 -7.33 -8.50 14.94
C ASP A 124 -5.90 -9.01 14.82
N THR A 125 -4.93 -8.13 14.49
CA THR A 125 -3.52 -8.51 14.34
C THR A 125 -2.57 -7.31 14.46
N HIS A 126 -1.28 -7.60 14.65
CA HIS A 126 -0.19 -6.68 14.33
C HIS A 126 0.44 -7.12 13.01
N LEU A 127 0.36 -6.28 11.98
CA LEU A 127 0.86 -6.58 10.63
C LEU A 127 1.83 -5.51 10.16
N ALA A 128 3.00 -5.94 9.74
CA ALA A 128 3.93 -5.17 8.90
C ALA A 128 3.96 -5.80 7.50
N GLU A 129 3.63 -5.03 6.45
CA GLU A 129 3.55 -5.55 5.07
C GLU A 129 4.37 -4.74 4.08
N ASP A 130 5.16 -5.42 3.25
CA ASP A 130 5.82 -4.87 2.05
C ASP A 130 5.20 -5.52 0.81
N LEU A 131 4.28 -4.79 0.15
CA LEU A 131 3.63 -5.19 -1.10
C LEU A 131 4.35 -4.53 -2.26
N GLU A 132 5.06 -5.33 -3.05
CA GLU A 132 5.77 -4.92 -4.25
C GLU A 132 4.97 -5.31 -5.51
N ILE A 133 4.73 -4.36 -6.40
CA ILE A 133 3.88 -4.52 -7.58
C ILE A 133 4.68 -4.19 -8.83
N ASN A 134 4.71 -5.09 -9.80
CA ASN A 134 5.30 -4.84 -11.11
C ASN A 134 4.20 -4.91 -12.18
N VAL A 135 3.99 -3.81 -12.89
CA VAL A 135 3.03 -3.71 -14.00
C VAL A 135 3.83 -3.57 -15.30
N ALA A 136 4.01 -4.68 -16.01
CA ALA A 136 4.82 -4.80 -17.21
C ALA A 136 4.24 -4.03 -18.41
N PRO A 137 4.99 -3.86 -19.53
CA PRO A 137 4.57 -3.04 -20.66
C PRO A 137 3.16 -3.37 -21.18
N GLY A 138 2.31 -2.34 -21.32
CA GLY A 138 0.94 -2.44 -21.81
C GLY A 138 -0.03 -3.18 -20.90
N ALA A 139 0.38 -3.57 -19.72
CA ALA A 139 -0.48 -4.24 -18.75
C ALA A 139 -1.40 -3.26 -18.01
N ASN A 140 -2.53 -3.76 -17.52
CA ASN A 140 -3.50 -2.99 -16.77
C ASN A 140 -3.84 -3.68 -15.45
N LEU A 141 -3.56 -3.03 -14.33
CA LEU A 141 -3.88 -3.51 -13.00
C LEU A 141 -4.81 -2.55 -12.26
N THR A 142 -5.92 -3.07 -11.77
CA THR A 142 -6.69 -2.44 -10.69
C THR A 142 -6.46 -3.24 -9.40
N LEU A 143 -5.91 -2.58 -8.38
CA LEU A 143 -5.72 -3.14 -7.04
C LEU A 143 -6.69 -2.46 -6.07
N VAL A 144 -7.53 -3.23 -5.41
CA VAL A 144 -8.40 -2.77 -4.33
C VAL A 144 -7.87 -3.32 -3.01
N SER A 145 -7.53 -2.46 -2.08
CA SER A 145 -7.05 -2.83 -0.74
C SER A 145 -8.09 -2.43 0.30
N LEU A 146 -8.77 -3.42 0.88
CA LEU A 146 -9.78 -3.22 1.90
C LEU A 146 -9.15 -3.41 3.28
N GLN A 147 -9.15 -2.36 4.09
CA GLN A 147 -8.67 -2.35 5.46
C GLN A 147 -9.89 -2.39 6.39
N GLU A 148 -10.53 -3.57 6.48
CA GLU A 148 -11.72 -3.85 7.29
C GLU A 148 -11.34 -4.57 8.60
N TRP A 149 -10.25 -4.11 9.20
CA TRP A 149 -9.68 -4.67 10.42
C TRP A 149 -10.61 -4.51 11.63
N ASP A 150 -10.50 -5.43 12.57
CA ASP A 150 -11.11 -5.28 13.87
C ASP A 150 -10.39 -4.19 14.71
N ALA A 151 -11.02 -3.77 15.79
CA ALA A 151 -10.71 -2.52 16.50
C ALA A 151 -9.28 -2.44 17.12
N ASN A 152 -8.60 -3.58 17.36
CA ASN A 152 -7.28 -3.58 17.98
C ASN A 152 -6.13 -3.73 16.99
N THR A 153 -6.42 -3.93 15.72
CA THR A 153 -5.38 -4.14 14.70
C THR A 153 -4.48 -2.92 14.56
N VAL A 154 -3.18 -3.20 14.45
CA VAL A 154 -2.16 -2.27 14.02
C VAL A 154 -1.58 -2.77 12.70
N HIS A 155 -1.83 -2.04 11.61
CA HIS A 155 -1.26 -2.36 10.30
C HIS A 155 -0.35 -1.22 9.84
N ALA A 156 0.89 -1.56 9.51
CA ALA A 156 1.84 -0.63 8.92
C ALA A 156 2.50 -1.26 7.70
N GLY A 157 2.38 -0.62 6.54
CA GLY A 157 2.87 -1.23 5.31
C GLY A 157 3.18 -0.25 4.18
N ARG A 158 3.94 -0.76 3.22
CA ARG A 158 4.22 -0.10 1.95
C ARG A 158 3.50 -0.86 0.83
N GLN A 159 2.97 -0.11 -0.14
CA GLN A 159 2.45 -0.63 -1.40
C GLN A 159 3.20 0.07 -2.53
N HIS A 160 4.25 -0.56 -3.05
CA HIS A 160 5.13 0.03 -4.05
C HIS A 160 4.87 -0.56 -5.43
N ALA A 161 4.54 0.30 -6.41
CA ALA A 161 4.28 -0.10 -7.78
C ALA A 161 5.32 0.50 -8.74
N VAL A 162 5.89 -0.36 -9.58
CA VAL A 162 6.67 0.04 -10.76
C VAL A 162 5.78 -0.14 -11.99
N VAL A 163 5.55 0.94 -12.72
CA VAL A 163 4.64 0.98 -13.88
C VAL A 163 5.46 1.23 -15.15
N ASP A 164 5.42 0.25 -16.05
CA ASP A 164 6.22 0.26 -17.26
C ASP A 164 5.49 0.90 -18.44
N ARG A 165 6.12 0.88 -19.63
CA ARG A 165 5.67 1.53 -20.87
C ARG A 165 4.20 1.28 -21.19
N ASP A 166 3.44 2.35 -21.37
CA ASP A 166 2.03 2.32 -21.76
C ASP A 166 1.14 1.47 -20.82
N ALA A 167 1.64 1.15 -19.62
CA ALA A 167 0.90 0.41 -18.60
C ALA A 167 0.04 1.34 -17.75
N THR A 168 -1.01 0.77 -17.16
CA THR A 168 -1.92 1.49 -16.27
C THR A 168 -2.02 0.80 -14.92
N PHE A 169 -1.82 1.56 -13.86
CA PHE A 169 -2.02 1.10 -12.49
C PHE A 169 -3.10 1.94 -11.80
N LYS A 170 -4.11 1.28 -11.27
CA LYS A 170 -5.12 1.89 -10.41
C LYS A 170 -5.09 1.24 -9.04
N SER A 171 -4.81 2.02 -8.01
CA SER A 171 -4.91 1.60 -6.61
C SER A 171 -6.13 2.25 -5.97
N ILE A 172 -6.93 1.45 -5.28
CA ILE A 172 -8.09 1.90 -4.50
C ILE A 172 -7.92 1.39 -3.07
N VAL A 173 -7.70 2.30 -2.13
CA VAL A 173 -7.55 1.97 -0.71
C VAL A 173 -8.79 2.38 0.05
N VAL A 174 -9.41 1.43 0.74
CA VAL A 174 -10.56 1.67 1.63
C VAL A 174 -10.15 1.37 3.06
N THR A 175 -10.14 2.36 3.95
CA THR A 175 -9.72 2.20 5.35
C THR A 175 -10.87 2.56 6.28
N ILE A 176 -11.45 1.54 6.90
CA ILE A 176 -12.60 1.69 7.79
C ILE A 176 -12.46 0.95 9.12
N GLY A 177 -11.36 0.20 9.31
CA GLY A 177 -11.09 -0.57 10.52
C GLY A 177 -9.65 -0.43 11.02
N GLY A 178 -9.37 -1.03 12.16
CA GLY A 178 -8.07 -0.99 12.84
C GLY A 178 -7.96 0.15 13.86
N SER A 179 -7.11 -0.04 14.85
CA SER A 179 -6.74 1.03 15.79
C SER A 179 -5.75 2.01 15.16
N LEU A 180 -4.80 1.46 14.41
CA LEU A 180 -3.82 2.22 13.66
C LEU A 180 -3.58 1.57 12.29
N VAL A 181 -3.72 2.36 11.22
CA VAL A 181 -3.35 1.95 9.86
C VAL A 181 -2.41 3.01 9.29
N ARG A 182 -1.18 2.59 8.95
CA ARG A 182 -0.18 3.42 8.28
C ARG A 182 0.21 2.79 6.96
N LEU A 183 -0.19 3.38 5.85
CA LEU A 183 0.08 2.88 4.51
C LEU A 183 0.90 3.89 3.69
N LEU A 184 1.88 3.36 2.96
CA LEU A 184 2.74 4.11 2.06
C LEU A 184 2.52 3.62 0.62
N PRO A 185 1.47 4.09 -0.07
CA PRO A 185 1.31 3.86 -1.49
C PRO A 185 2.36 4.66 -2.27
N THR A 186 3.24 3.98 -2.99
CA THR A 186 4.30 4.61 -3.78
C THR A 186 4.27 4.12 -5.21
N VAL A 187 4.51 5.00 -6.18
CA VAL A 187 4.53 4.68 -7.60
C VAL A 187 5.78 5.25 -8.25
N GLU A 188 6.44 4.42 -9.04
CA GLU A 188 7.55 4.78 -9.89
C GLU A 188 7.20 4.45 -11.35
N PHE A 189 7.41 5.41 -12.25
CA PHE A 189 7.28 5.17 -13.68
C PHE A 189 8.65 4.82 -14.28
N SER A 190 8.76 3.61 -14.85
CA SER A 190 10.00 3.11 -15.43
C SER A 190 10.15 3.40 -16.93
N ALA A 191 9.04 3.72 -17.64
CA ALA A 191 9.04 4.02 -19.06
C ALA A 191 7.92 4.98 -19.48
N PRO A 192 8.05 5.68 -20.63
CA PRO A 192 7.05 6.65 -21.11
C PRO A 192 5.66 6.06 -21.37
N GLY A 193 4.63 6.91 -21.29
CA GLY A 193 3.24 6.56 -21.56
C GLY A 193 2.51 5.88 -20.40
N ALA A 194 3.21 5.61 -19.33
CA ALA A 194 2.64 4.99 -18.13
C ALA A 194 1.67 5.92 -17.39
N SER A 195 0.68 5.34 -16.73
CA SER A 195 -0.29 6.11 -15.95
C SER A 195 -0.66 5.44 -14.62
N CYS A 196 -0.95 6.24 -13.61
CA CYS A 196 -1.50 5.73 -12.37
C CYS A 196 -2.67 6.57 -11.84
N GLU A 197 -3.58 5.90 -11.13
CA GLU A 197 -4.59 6.51 -10.27
C GLU A 197 -4.44 5.95 -8.85
N LEU A 198 -4.20 6.81 -7.87
CA LEU A 198 -4.19 6.47 -6.45
C LEU A 198 -5.44 7.05 -5.80
N LEU A 199 -6.41 6.20 -5.52
CA LEU A 199 -7.69 6.57 -4.95
C LEU A 199 -7.79 6.04 -3.52
N GLY A 200 -8.32 6.85 -2.61
CA GLY A 200 -8.52 6.43 -1.24
C GLY A 200 -9.78 6.98 -0.63
N VAL A 201 -10.43 6.17 0.17
CA VAL A 201 -11.49 6.60 1.06
C VAL A 201 -11.24 6.05 2.45
N TYR A 202 -11.42 6.89 3.46
CA TYR A 202 -11.26 6.46 4.85
C TYR A 202 -12.33 7.07 5.75
N PHE A 203 -12.76 6.27 6.72
CA PHE A 203 -13.67 6.71 7.75
C PHE A 203 -13.09 6.35 9.11
N ALA A 204 -12.61 7.36 9.85
CA ALA A 204 -12.04 7.18 11.17
C ALA A 204 -13.07 7.50 12.25
N THR A 205 -13.11 6.63 13.26
CA THR A 205 -13.94 6.83 14.47
C THR A 205 -13.07 7.05 15.70
N SER A 206 -13.69 7.21 16.88
CA SER A 206 -13.00 7.55 18.12
C SER A 206 -11.75 6.71 18.40
N GLY A 207 -10.63 7.37 18.62
CA GLY A 207 -9.34 6.76 18.96
C GLY A 207 -8.58 6.12 17.80
N GLN A 208 -9.18 6.02 16.60
CA GLN A 208 -8.50 5.49 15.43
C GLN A 208 -7.50 6.50 14.85
N PHE A 209 -6.38 5.96 14.37
CA PHE A 209 -5.34 6.73 13.69
C PHE A 209 -5.07 6.12 12.31
N PHE A 210 -5.30 6.89 11.25
CA PHE A 210 -5.01 6.47 9.87
C PHE A 210 -4.03 7.43 9.23
N GLU A 211 -2.93 6.90 8.70
CA GLU A 211 -1.92 7.65 7.97
C GLU A 211 -1.75 7.07 6.56
N HIS A 212 -1.94 7.90 5.54
CA HIS A 212 -1.70 7.57 4.15
C HIS A 212 -0.65 8.53 3.60
N ARG A 213 0.51 7.97 3.23
CA ARG A 213 1.65 8.72 2.67
C ARG A 213 1.90 8.28 1.24
N MET A 214 1.40 9.03 0.27
CA MET A 214 1.61 8.76 -1.14
C MET A 214 2.94 9.37 -1.59
N PHE A 215 3.64 8.63 -2.47
CA PHE A 215 4.79 9.16 -3.18
C PHE A 215 4.69 8.74 -4.65
N VAL A 216 4.72 9.72 -5.56
CA VAL A 216 4.69 9.48 -7.02
C VAL A 216 5.93 10.08 -7.64
N ASP A 217 6.80 9.23 -8.20
CA ASP A 217 8.07 9.64 -8.82
C ASP A 217 7.94 9.61 -10.34
N HIS A 218 7.84 10.79 -10.95
CA HIS A 218 7.87 10.97 -12.39
C HIS A 218 9.32 11.08 -12.85
N LYS A 219 9.88 9.97 -13.35
CA LYS A 219 11.28 9.87 -13.83
C LYS A 219 11.41 9.93 -15.34
N VAL A 220 10.30 9.75 -16.07
CA VAL A 220 10.26 9.55 -17.52
C VAL A 220 9.22 10.44 -18.17
N PRO A 221 9.38 10.77 -19.48
CA PRO A 221 8.44 11.64 -20.16
C PRO A 221 7.03 11.05 -20.31
N ASN A 222 6.02 11.95 -20.42
CA ASN A 222 4.64 11.62 -20.76
C ASN A 222 3.97 10.64 -19.80
N ALA A 223 4.38 10.60 -18.53
CA ALA A 223 3.68 9.83 -17.50
C ALA A 223 2.54 10.65 -16.89
N LYS A 224 1.49 9.96 -16.45
CA LYS A 224 0.30 10.58 -15.84
C LYS A 224 0.02 10.03 -14.46
N SER A 225 -0.33 10.91 -13.52
CA SER A 225 -0.81 10.50 -12.20
C SER A 225 -2.03 11.29 -11.74
N ARG A 226 -2.93 10.61 -11.02
CA ARG A 226 -4.07 11.21 -10.35
C ARG A 226 -4.15 10.66 -8.94
N VAL A 227 -4.08 11.53 -7.97
CA VAL A 227 -4.20 11.17 -6.54
C VAL A 227 -5.45 11.82 -5.99
N ASN A 228 -6.38 11.03 -5.46
CA ASN A 228 -7.62 11.54 -4.89
C ASN A 228 -8.02 10.75 -3.65
N TYR A 229 -7.83 11.35 -2.49
CA TYR A 229 -8.17 10.78 -1.20
C TYR A 229 -9.23 11.61 -0.50
N LYS A 230 -10.24 10.92 0.04
CA LYS A 230 -11.33 11.55 0.79
C LYS A 230 -11.54 10.86 2.12
N GLY A 231 -11.67 11.67 3.18
CA GLY A 231 -11.89 11.18 4.53
C GLY A 231 -13.14 11.74 5.17
N ALA A 232 -13.69 10.97 6.08
CA ALA A 232 -14.65 11.45 7.07
C ALA A 232 -14.22 10.99 8.46
N LEU A 233 -14.34 11.85 9.46
CA LEU A 233 -13.88 11.57 10.81
C LEU A 233 -15.01 11.91 11.81
N ALA A 234 -15.31 10.96 12.69
CA ALA A 234 -16.33 11.12 13.72
C ALA A 234 -15.83 10.64 15.09
N GLY A 235 -16.16 11.37 16.15
CA GLY A 235 -15.81 11.02 17.52
C GLY A 235 -14.49 11.59 18.01
N ASP A 236 -14.27 11.49 19.32
CA ASP A 236 -13.10 12.04 19.98
C ASP A 236 -11.83 11.29 19.60
N GLN A 237 -10.75 12.05 19.36
CA GLN A 237 -9.44 11.51 19.02
C GLN A 237 -9.40 10.69 17.70
N ALA A 238 -10.43 10.75 16.87
CA ALA A 238 -10.33 10.29 15.50
C ALA A 238 -9.29 11.17 14.78
N HIS A 239 -8.22 10.57 14.28
CA HIS A 239 -7.11 11.32 13.70
C HIS A 239 -6.66 10.68 12.38
N THR A 240 -6.62 11.48 11.33
CA THR A 240 -6.09 11.04 10.05
C THR A 240 -4.99 11.97 9.58
N VAL A 241 -4.01 11.39 8.91
CA VAL A 241 -2.89 12.09 8.27
C VAL A 241 -2.85 11.66 6.81
N TRP A 242 -2.88 12.64 5.91
CA TRP A 242 -2.66 12.41 4.50
C TRP A 242 -1.48 13.25 4.04
N ILE A 243 -0.51 12.61 3.39
CA ILE A 243 0.66 13.25 2.82
C ILE A 243 0.74 12.83 1.37
N GLY A 244 0.74 13.79 0.45
CA GLY A 244 0.92 13.55 -0.97
C GLY A 244 2.23 14.18 -1.40
N ASP A 245 3.17 13.36 -1.84
CA ASP A 245 4.46 13.80 -2.36
C ASP A 245 4.53 13.42 -3.84
N VAL A 246 4.51 14.43 -4.73
CA VAL A 246 4.72 14.24 -6.17
C VAL A 246 6.04 14.85 -6.55
N PHE A 247 6.92 14.06 -7.14
CA PHE A 247 8.23 14.48 -7.60
C PHE A 247 8.33 14.37 -9.12
N ILE A 248 8.65 15.47 -9.80
CA ILE A 248 8.82 15.53 -11.25
C ILE A 248 10.28 15.79 -11.54
N ARG A 249 10.97 14.74 -12.04
CA ARG A 249 12.39 14.82 -12.39
C ARG A 249 12.62 15.65 -13.64
N ALA A 250 13.80 16.25 -13.78
CA ALA A 250 14.18 17.06 -14.95
C ALA A 250 13.97 16.33 -16.30
N ALA A 251 14.06 15.01 -16.33
CA ALA A 251 13.83 14.20 -17.54
C ALA A 251 12.35 13.90 -17.84
N ALA A 252 11.42 14.28 -16.96
CA ALA A 252 10.01 13.90 -17.05
C ALA A 252 9.15 14.91 -17.83
N ASP A 253 9.59 15.31 -19.01
CA ASP A 253 8.85 16.21 -19.88
C ASP A 253 7.45 15.69 -20.21
N GLY A 254 6.44 16.58 -20.23
CA GLY A 254 5.06 16.21 -20.56
C GLY A 254 4.33 15.46 -19.46
N THR A 255 4.81 15.53 -18.23
CA THR A 255 4.11 15.01 -17.05
C THR A 255 2.75 15.69 -16.88
N ASP A 256 1.70 14.89 -16.63
CA ASP A 256 0.36 15.35 -16.28
C ASP A 256 -0.04 14.76 -14.92
N THR A 257 0.01 15.59 -13.88
CA THR A 257 -0.27 15.17 -12.50
C THR A 257 -1.32 16.03 -11.82
N TYR A 258 -2.06 15.43 -10.92
CA TYR A 258 -3.03 16.13 -10.07
C TYR A 258 -3.19 15.36 -8.76
N GLU A 259 -3.23 16.09 -7.65
CA GLU A 259 -3.53 15.51 -6.33
C GLU A 259 -4.62 16.29 -5.60
N LEU A 260 -5.41 15.56 -4.83
CA LEU A 260 -6.49 16.09 -4.01
C LEU A 260 -6.63 15.28 -2.73
N ASN A 261 -6.72 15.98 -1.60
CA ASN A 261 -7.25 15.43 -0.36
C ASN A 261 -8.39 16.32 0.17
N ARG A 262 -9.47 15.69 0.62
CA ARG A 262 -10.59 16.37 1.28
C ARG A 262 -11.06 15.58 2.48
N ASN A 263 -11.24 16.26 3.61
CA ASN A 263 -11.69 15.66 4.85
C ASN A 263 -12.95 16.36 5.36
N LEU A 264 -13.90 15.55 5.84
CA LEU A 264 -15.10 16.01 6.51
C LEU A 264 -14.98 15.67 8.00
N LEU A 265 -14.89 16.69 8.85
CA LEU A 265 -14.89 16.54 10.31
C LEU A 265 -16.33 16.58 10.81
N LEU A 266 -16.77 15.50 11.42
CA LEU A 266 -18.14 15.34 11.94
C LEU A 266 -18.25 15.55 13.45
N SER A 267 -17.12 15.75 14.14
CA SER A 267 -17.05 15.95 15.58
C SER A 267 -15.92 16.92 15.93
N ASP A 268 -16.10 17.73 16.97
CA ASP A 268 -15.10 18.73 17.40
C ASP A 268 -13.78 18.10 17.87
N GLY A 269 -13.78 16.87 18.38
CA GLY A 269 -12.58 16.14 18.81
C GLY A 269 -11.85 15.40 17.70
N ALA A 270 -12.32 15.46 16.45
CA ALA A 270 -11.68 14.84 15.30
C ALA A 270 -10.61 15.76 14.68
N ARG A 271 -9.54 15.17 14.16
CA ARG A 271 -8.42 15.89 13.54
C ARG A 271 -8.01 15.27 12.22
N ALA A 272 -7.85 16.08 11.18
CA ALA A 272 -7.27 15.69 9.90
C ALA A 272 -6.08 16.61 9.56
N ASP A 273 -4.90 16.01 9.35
CA ASP A 273 -3.73 16.69 8.81
C ASP A 273 -3.61 16.35 7.32
N SER A 274 -3.42 17.36 6.47
CA SER A 274 -3.28 17.21 5.02
C SER A 274 -2.06 17.99 4.55
N VAL A 275 -1.10 17.31 3.94
CA VAL A 275 0.20 17.88 3.54
C VAL A 275 0.45 17.54 2.07
N PRO A 276 -0.05 18.35 1.13
CA PRO A 276 0.29 18.19 -0.29
C PRO A 276 1.66 18.80 -0.58
N ASN A 277 2.51 18.08 -1.31
CA ASN A 277 3.83 18.55 -1.73
C ASN A 277 4.03 18.24 -3.22
N LEU A 278 4.52 19.25 -3.96
CA LEU A 278 4.92 19.09 -5.36
C LEU A 278 6.35 19.64 -5.49
N GLU A 279 7.26 18.78 -5.94
CA GLU A 279 8.64 19.14 -6.22
C GLU A 279 8.94 18.94 -7.70
N ILE A 280 9.54 19.94 -8.34
CA ILE A 280 9.86 19.96 -9.77
C ILE A 280 11.33 20.35 -9.92
N GLU A 281 12.14 19.52 -10.57
CA GLU A 281 13.54 19.79 -10.93
C GLU A 281 13.67 20.62 -12.21
#